data_f72cc72acdd5085af1fe193aee8b6dc6
#
_entry.id   f72cc72acdd5085af1fe193aee8b6dc6
#
_cell.length_a   1.000
_cell.length_b   1.000
_cell.length_c   1.000
_cell.angle_alpha   90.00
_cell.angle_beta   90.00
_cell.angle_gamma   90.00
#
_symmetry.space_group_name_H-M   'P 1'
#
loop_
_entity.id
_entity.type
_entity.pdbx_description
1 polymer ?
#
loop_
_entity_poly.entity_id
_entity_poly.type
_entity_poly.pdbx_seq_one_letter_code
_entity_poly.pdbx_strand_id
1 'polypeptide(L)'
;MHTTTERSDTLRPITDRADQASHETVNTPAKQNHMMRAMPGIVTQFRNYLALMRLNKPIGIWLLLWPTLWALWIAGAGHPDPGVFTVFVVGVIVMRSAGCVLNDFADRNIDPYVERTRSRPIASGAVAPAEALTLFVALALIAIGLAAMLNRPAQVLAVVGAGLTLVYPFIKRFVSIPQFVLGAAFGWAVPMAFAAQTGGTPQLAWLVFGTALIWAVIYDTFYAMVDREDDLKVGVKSTAILFGDADLFVIGGLQLTMLFALLFIGSMAELGGWYYGSVALAVILMGYHQWLARERKPAACFHAFLNNHYIGMIVFIGIVLNYTFTPVP
;
A
#
# COMPACT_ATOMS: atom_id res chain seq x y z
N MET A 1 -39.58 74.71 1.80
CA MET A 1 -39.34 75.52 0.60
C MET A 1 -38.77 74.61 -0.46
N HIS A 2 -39.55 74.45 -1.50
CA HIS A 2 -39.25 74.04 -2.89
C HIS A 2 -38.59 72.64 -3.13
N THR A 3 -39.01 71.87 -4.00
CA THR A 3 -40.19 71.72 -4.97
C THR A 3 -39.90 70.40 -5.69
N THR A 4 -40.94 69.60 -5.73
CA THR A 4 -41.35 68.64 -6.74
C THR A 4 -40.71 68.73 -8.12
N THR A 5 -40.34 67.57 -8.73
CA THR A 5 -40.87 67.29 -10.08
C THR A 5 -40.86 65.76 -10.32
N GLU A 6 -42.03 65.24 -10.51
CA GLU A 6 -42.36 63.97 -11.18
C GLU A 6 -41.90 64.01 -12.64
N ARG A 7 -41.44 62.84 -13.13
CA ARG A 7 -41.63 62.48 -14.53
C ARG A 7 -41.92 61.00 -14.66
N SER A 8 -43.19 60.79 -15.00
CA SER A 8 -43.68 59.57 -15.62
C SER A 8 -42.96 59.28 -16.95
N ASP A 9 -42.60 58.04 -17.21
CA ASP A 9 -42.66 57.53 -18.61
C ASP A 9 -42.79 55.99 -18.64
N THR A 10 -43.97 55.63 -19.02
CA THR A 10 -44.42 54.69 -20.07
C THR A 10 -43.84 53.30 -20.04
N LEU A 11 -44.70 52.39 -19.59
CA LEU A 11 -44.71 50.97 -19.84
C LEU A 11 -44.58 50.68 -21.36
N ARG A 12 -43.52 49.95 -21.77
CA ARG A 12 -43.50 49.28 -23.08
C ARG A 12 -43.70 47.75 -22.82
N PRO A 13 -44.47 47.08 -23.71
CA PRO A 13 -44.89 45.70 -23.52
C PRO A 13 -43.75 44.74 -23.75
N ILE A 14 -43.71 43.70 -22.90
CA ILE A 14 -42.82 42.53 -22.97
C ILE A 14 -43.37 41.57 -24.04
N THR A 15 -42.99 41.79 -25.28
CA THR A 15 -43.14 40.81 -26.36
C THR A 15 -42.05 41.10 -27.37
N ASP A 16 -40.87 40.42 -27.21
CA ASP A 16 -39.87 40.11 -28.25
C ASP A 16 -38.54 39.74 -27.62
N ARG A 17 -38.54 38.67 -26.81
CA ARG A 17 -37.30 37.99 -26.37
C ARG A 17 -37.46 36.48 -26.26
N ALA A 18 -38.29 35.89 -27.08
CA ALA A 18 -38.53 34.45 -27.08
C ALA A 18 -37.91 33.71 -28.29
N ASP A 19 -37.08 34.35 -29.11
CA ASP A 19 -36.55 33.70 -30.32
C ASP A 19 -35.04 33.79 -30.52
N GLN A 20 -34.23 33.90 -29.43
CA GLN A 20 -32.78 33.81 -29.56
C GLN A 20 -32.11 32.80 -28.58
N ALA A 21 -32.89 31.86 -28.04
CA ALA A 21 -32.35 30.79 -27.16
C ALA A 21 -32.48 29.41 -27.81
N SER A 22 -32.15 29.27 -29.06
CA SER A 22 -32.12 27.99 -29.75
C SER A 22 -30.92 27.95 -30.68
N HIS A 23 -29.76 27.66 -30.15
CA HIS A 23 -28.57 27.02 -30.77
C HIS A 23 -27.34 27.08 -29.85
N GLU A 24 -27.51 26.80 -28.55
CA GLU A 24 -26.38 26.21 -27.80
C GLU A 24 -26.36 24.71 -28.10
N THR A 25 -25.56 24.35 -29.06
CA THR A 25 -25.16 22.96 -29.31
C THR A 25 -24.56 22.40 -28.03
N VAL A 26 -25.34 21.55 -27.35
CA VAL A 26 -24.83 20.64 -26.32
C VAL A 26 -23.66 19.89 -26.94
N ASN A 27 -22.46 20.29 -26.54
CA ASN A 27 -21.24 19.61 -26.91
C ASN A 27 -21.27 18.26 -26.25
N THR A 28 -21.91 17.28 -26.89
CA THR A 28 -21.80 15.87 -26.56
C THR A 28 -20.31 15.55 -26.54
N PRO A 29 -19.76 14.99 -25.45
CA PRO A 29 -18.35 14.61 -25.44
C PRO A 29 -18.12 13.71 -26.64
N ALA A 30 -17.27 14.16 -27.55
CA ALA A 30 -16.89 13.45 -28.74
C ALA A 30 -16.60 11.99 -28.35
N LYS A 31 -17.35 11.04 -28.94
CA LYS A 31 -16.96 9.62 -28.96
C LYS A 31 -15.48 9.62 -29.34
N GLN A 32 -14.62 9.34 -28.35
CA GLN A 32 -13.20 9.12 -28.60
C GLN A 32 -13.13 8.01 -29.65
N ASN A 33 -12.84 8.42 -30.86
CA ASN A 33 -12.50 7.51 -31.94
C ASN A 33 -11.48 6.53 -31.38
N HIS A 34 -11.82 5.25 -31.38
CA HIS A 34 -10.88 4.15 -31.29
C HIS A 34 -9.98 4.23 -32.54
N MET A 35 -9.14 5.29 -32.62
CA MET A 35 -8.01 5.30 -33.52
C MET A 35 -7.16 4.10 -33.12
N MET A 36 -6.93 3.18 -34.06
CA MET A 36 -5.97 2.08 -33.91
C MET A 36 -4.66 2.70 -33.39
N ARG A 37 -4.45 2.58 -32.06
CA ARG A 37 -3.17 2.95 -31.45
C ARG A 37 -2.16 1.98 -32.06
N ALA A 38 -1.18 2.51 -32.83
CA ALA A 38 -0.06 1.72 -33.26
C ALA A 38 0.47 0.92 -32.06
N MET A 39 0.61 -0.41 -32.19
CA MET A 39 1.08 -1.26 -31.09
C MET A 39 2.41 -0.68 -30.58
N PRO A 40 2.55 -0.37 -29.30
CA PRO A 40 3.80 0.13 -28.76
C PRO A 40 4.90 -0.90 -29.05
N GLY A 41 6.10 -0.46 -29.40
CA GLY A 41 7.21 -1.38 -29.62
C GLY A 41 7.43 -2.27 -28.40
N ILE A 42 7.91 -3.49 -28.60
CA ILE A 42 8.07 -4.53 -27.54
C ILE A 42 8.75 -3.98 -26.28
N VAL A 43 9.78 -3.14 -26.43
CA VAL A 43 10.52 -2.52 -25.32
C VAL A 43 9.61 -1.58 -24.51
N THR A 44 8.76 -0.80 -25.19
CA THR A 44 7.83 0.12 -24.53
C THR A 44 6.77 -0.66 -23.76
N GLN A 45 6.22 -1.73 -24.35
CA GLN A 45 5.23 -2.58 -23.68
C GLN A 45 5.82 -3.28 -22.46
N PHE A 46 7.03 -3.79 -22.56
CA PHE A 46 7.74 -4.38 -21.41
C PHE A 46 7.91 -3.36 -20.26
N ARG A 47 8.31 -2.12 -20.57
CA ARG A 47 8.39 -1.03 -19.57
C ARG A 47 7.03 -0.74 -18.93
N ASN A 48 5.95 -0.77 -19.69
CA ASN A 48 4.59 -0.59 -19.17
C ASN A 48 4.22 -1.72 -18.19
N TYR A 49 4.57 -2.97 -18.47
CA TYR A 49 4.34 -4.09 -17.54
C TYR A 49 5.19 -3.95 -16.27
N LEU A 50 6.46 -3.56 -16.36
CA LEU A 50 7.30 -3.29 -15.19
C LEU A 50 6.71 -2.15 -14.34
N ALA A 51 6.18 -1.11 -14.98
CA ALA A 51 5.51 -0.01 -14.28
C ALA A 51 4.19 -0.46 -13.63
N LEU A 52 3.41 -1.31 -14.29
CA LEU A 52 2.17 -1.87 -13.74
C LEU A 52 2.43 -2.76 -12.52
N MET A 53 3.48 -3.58 -12.56
CA MET A 53 3.97 -4.39 -11.44
C MET A 53 4.68 -3.56 -10.33
N ARG A 54 4.89 -2.25 -10.54
CA ARG A 54 5.65 -1.36 -9.63
C ARG A 54 7.12 -1.79 -9.40
N LEU A 55 7.71 -2.55 -10.30
CA LEU A 55 9.12 -2.97 -10.17
C LEU A 55 10.10 -1.80 -10.32
N ASN A 56 9.68 -0.72 -10.97
CA ASN A 56 10.39 0.56 -11.03
C ASN A 56 10.31 1.40 -9.74
N LYS A 57 9.47 0.99 -8.76
CA LYS A 57 9.31 1.64 -7.46
C LYS A 57 9.29 0.58 -6.36
N PRO A 58 10.42 -0.01 -6.00
CA PRO A 58 10.50 -1.24 -5.20
C PRO A 58 10.14 -1.07 -3.72
N ILE A 59 9.79 0.14 -3.26
CA ILE A 59 9.47 0.41 -1.84
C ILE A 59 8.45 -0.58 -1.27
N GLY A 60 7.39 -0.90 -2.02
CA GLY A 60 6.38 -1.85 -1.57
C GLY A 60 6.93 -3.29 -1.43
N ILE A 61 7.94 -3.68 -2.22
CA ILE A 61 8.62 -4.97 -2.05
C ILE A 61 9.40 -4.97 -0.74
N TRP A 62 10.17 -3.94 -0.46
CA TRP A 62 10.94 -3.85 0.79
C TRP A 62 10.06 -3.88 2.03
N LEU A 63 8.92 -3.17 2.02
CA LEU A 63 7.98 -3.14 3.14
C LEU A 63 7.35 -4.52 3.44
N LEU A 64 7.17 -5.37 2.42
CA LEU A 64 6.71 -6.75 2.61
C LEU A 64 7.87 -7.69 2.97
N LEU A 65 9.04 -7.48 2.38
CA LEU A 65 10.17 -8.38 2.51
C LEU A 65 10.74 -8.38 3.92
N TRP A 66 10.88 -7.21 4.56
CA TRP A 66 11.51 -7.13 5.88
C TRP A 66 10.82 -7.99 6.94
N PRO A 67 9.48 -7.90 7.18
CA PRO A 67 8.84 -8.75 8.17
C PRO A 67 8.85 -10.23 7.77
N THR A 68 8.84 -10.53 6.48
CA THR A 68 9.03 -11.90 5.98
C THR A 68 10.41 -12.44 6.35
N LEU A 69 11.45 -11.63 6.19
CA LEU A 69 12.83 -11.98 6.57
C LEU A 69 12.98 -12.11 8.08
N TRP A 70 12.34 -11.25 8.89
CA TRP A 70 12.33 -11.42 10.35
C TRP A 70 11.80 -12.80 10.71
N ALA A 71 10.64 -13.17 10.15
CA ALA A 71 9.99 -14.44 10.40
C ALA A 71 10.85 -15.63 9.98
N LEU A 72 11.45 -15.59 8.79
CA LEU A 72 12.31 -16.65 8.28
C LEU A 72 13.54 -16.87 9.17
N TRP A 73 14.22 -15.80 9.60
CA TRP A 73 15.39 -15.88 10.43
C TRP A 73 15.07 -16.36 11.85
N ILE A 74 14.01 -15.83 12.45
CA ILE A 74 13.59 -16.24 13.79
C ILE A 74 13.11 -17.70 13.78
N ALA A 75 12.25 -18.07 12.81
CA ALA A 75 11.73 -19.44 12.72
C ALA A 75 12.82 -20.49 12.39
N GLY A 76 13.83 -20.08 11.63
CA GLY A 76 14.99 -20.92 11.30
C GLY A 76 16.14 -20.83 12.30
N ALA A 77 15.95 -20.17 13.45
CA ALA A 77 17.00 -19.97 14.47
C ALA A 77 18.32 -19.46 13.87
N GLY A 78 18.25 -18.47 12.98
CA GLY A 78 19.40 -17.89 12.28
C GLY A 78 19.83 -18.62 11.00
N HIS A 79 19.31 -19.80 10.73
CA HIS A 79 19.66 -20.66 9.60
C HIS A 79 18.38 -21.09 8.83
N PRO A 80 17.67 -20.15 8.16
CA PRO A 80 16.48 -20.51 7.40
C PRO A 80 16.83 -21.50 6.28
N ASP A 81 15.93 -22.46 6.01
CA ASP A 81 16.08 -23.39 4.89
C ASP A 81 16.21 -22.57 3.58
N PRO A 82 17.27 -22.82 2.75
CA PRO A 82 17.51 -22.04 1.55
C PRO A 82 16.41 -22.16 0.50
N GLY A 83 15.74 -23.30 0.42
CA GLY A 83 14.60 -23.50 -0.49
C GLY A 83 13.40 -22.67 -0.06
N VAL A 84 13.05 -22.77 1.23
CA VAL A 84 11.96 -21.95 1.82
C VAL A 84 12.29 -20.46 1.69
N PHE A 85 13.51 -20.04 2.01
CA PHE A 85 13.96 -18.66 1.86
C PHE A 85 13.75 -18.15 0.42
N THR A 86 14.20 -18.92 -0.57
CA THR A 86 14.07 -18.54 -1.99
C THR A 86 12.60 -18.41 -2.40
N VAL A 87 11.76 -19.38 -1.99
CA VAL A 87 10.31 -19.35 -2.28
C VAL A 87 9.67 -18.09 -1.70
N PHE A 88 10.00 -17.69 -0.48
CA PHE A 88 9.43 -16.49 0.14
C PHE A 88 9.94 -15.19 -0.50
N VAL A 89 11.23 -15.07 -0.80
CA VAL A 89 11.78 -13.87 -1.46
C VAL A 89 11.16 -13.66 -2.84
N VAL A 90 11.12 -14.71 -3.65
CA VAL A 90 10.48 -14.65 -4.99
C VAL A 90 8.97 -14.46 -4.84
N GLY A 91 8.34 -15.14 -3.89
CA GLY A 91 6.92 -15.04 -3.59
C GLY A 91 6.48 -13.62 -3.22
N VAL A 92 7.26 -12.90 -2.40
CA VAL A 92 7.00 -11.49 -2.06
C VAL A 92 7.02 -10.62 -3.31
N ILE A 93 7.99 -10.77 -4.20
CA ILE A 93 8.09 -9.99 -5.44
C ILE A 93 6.88 -10.28 -6.34
N VAL A 94 6.55 -11.55 -6.53
CA VAL A 94 5.43 -11.99 -7.37
C VAL A 94 4.09 -11.51 -6.80
N MET A 95 3.83 -11.74 -5.51
CA MET A 95 2.57 -11.37 -4.87
C MET A 95 2.39 -9.86 -4.79
N ARG A 96 3.47 -9.10 -4.52
CA ARG A 96 3.43 -7.63 -4.56
C ARG A 96 3.08 -7.14 -5.97
N SER A 97 3.69 -7.72 -7.00
CA SER A 97 3.40 -7.40 -8.39
C SER A 97 1.95 -7.71 -8.76
N ALA A 98 1.48 -8.91 -8.42
CA ALA A 98 0.09 -9.33 -8.65
C ALA A 98 -0.91 -8.39 -7.94
N GLY A 99 -0.65 -8.04 -6.68
CA GLY A 99 -1.47 -7.10 -5.92
C GLY A 99 -1.53 -5.70 -6.56
N CYS A 100 -0.43 -5.19 -7.12
CA CYS A 100 -0.41 -3.93 -7.86
C CYS A 100 -1.27 -3.98 -9.12
N VAL A 101 -1.11 -5.04 -9.92
CA VAL A 101 -1.88 -5.24 -11.15
C VAL A 101 -3.37 -5.33 -10.85
N LEU A 102 -3.75 -6.12 -9.84
CA LEU A 102 -5.15 -6.27 -9.43
C LEU A 102 -5.74 -4.95 -8.90
N ASN A 103 -4.97 -4.21 -8.09
CA ASN A 103 -5.42 -2.92 -7.57
C ASN A 103 -5.64 -1.89 -8.69
N ASP A 104 -4.69 -1.75 -9.64
CA ASP A 104 -4.84 -0.86 -10.78
C ASP A 104 -6.00 -1.29 -11.70
N PHE A 105 -6.24 -2.60 -11.84
CA PHE A 105 -7.42 -3.12 -12.57
C PHE A 105 -8.73 -2.79 -11.85
N ALA A 106 -8.79 -2.95 -10.52
CA ALA A 106 -9.97 -2.62 -9.72
C ALA A 106 -10.29 -1.11 -9.77
N ASP A 107 -9.25 -0.28 -9.74
CA ASP A 107 -9.39 1.19 -9.71
C ASP A 107 -9.42 1.85 -11.10
N ARG A 108 -9.41 1.08 -12.19
CA ARG A 108 -9.32 1.58 -13.58
C ARG A 108 -10.32 2.68 -13.96
N ASN A 109 -11.47 2.71 -13.30
CA ASN A 109 -12.52 3.72 -13.54
C ASN A 109 -12.38 4.94 -12.62
N ILE A 110 -11.51 4.92 -11.61
CA ILE A 110 -11.29 5.99 -10.62
C ILE A 110 -9.95 6.68 -10.88
N ASP A 111 -8.90 5.91 -11.13
CA ASP A 111 -7.53 6.38 -11.32
C ASP A 111 -7.35 7.49 -12.36
N PRO A 112 -8.10 7.55 -13.49
CA PRO A 112 -7.99 8.64 -14.47
C PRO A 112 -8.37 10.02 -13.92
N TYR A 113 -9.18 10.07 -12.85
CA TYR A 113 -9.69 11.31 -12.25
C TYR A 113 -8.83 11.80 -11.07
N VAL A 114 -7.83 11.02 -10.64
CA VAL A 114 -6.92 11.37 -9.54
C VAL A 114 -5.56 11.76 -10.12
N GLU A 115 -5.07 12.95 -9.80
CA GLU A 115 -3.84 13.53 -10.36
C GLU A 115 -2.63 12.57 -10.27
N ARG A 116 -2.44 11.97 -9.10
CA ARG A 116 -1.33 11.05 -8.81
C ARG A 116 -1.41 9.73 -9.58
N THR A 117 -2.61 9.26 -9.91
CA THR A 117 -2.83 7.91 -10.48
C THR A 117 -3.21 7.93 -11.95
N ARG A 118 -3.56 9.07 -12.53
CA ARG A 118 -3.92 9.21 -13.95
C ARG A 118 -2.83 8.74 -14.93
N SER A 119 -1.57 8.75 -14.51
CA SER A 119 -0.42 8.27 -15.31
C SER A 119 -0.17 6.77 -15.20
N ARG A 120 -0.96 6.03 -14.39
CA ARG A 120 -0.84 4.57 -14.27
C ARG A 120 -1.11 3.89 -15.62
N PRO A 121 -0.44 2.75 -15.91
CA PRO A 121 -0.53 2.12 -17.23
C PRO A 121 -1.96 1.79 -17.69
N ILE A 122 -2.85 1.35 -16.81
CA ILE A 122 -4.26 1.07 -17.17
C ILE A 122 -5.04 2.39 -17.30
N ALA A 123 -4.88 3.32 -16.35
CA ALA A 123 -5.59 4.59 -16.36
C ALA A 123 -5.26 5.46 -17.58
N SER A 124 -3.98 5.47 -17.99
CA SER A 124 -3.51 6.18 -19.20
C SER A 124 -3.82 5.44 -20.51
N GLY A 125 -4.31 4.19 -20.43
CA GLY A 125 -4.55 3.32 -21.58
C GLY A 125 -3.27 2.76 -22.21
N ALA A 126 -2.12 2.82 -21.55
CA ALA A 126 -0.87 2.23 -22.04
C ALA A 126 -0.88 0.69 -21.98
N VAL A 127 -1.69 0.12 -21.08
CA VAL A 127 -1.97 -1.32 -20.96
C VAL A 127 -3.49 -1.53 -20.99
N ALA A 128 -3.95 -2.47 -21.82
CA ALA A 128 -5.36 -2.81 -21.87
C ALA A 128 -5.78 -3.59 -20.59
N PRO A 129 -7.01 -3.44 -20.11
CA PRO A 129 -7.50 -4.19 -18.95
C PRO A 129 -7.39 -5.71 -19.11
N ALA A 130 -7.59 -6.24 -20.33
CA ALA A 130 -7.44 -7.67 -20.62
C ALA A 130 -5.98 -8.14 -20.49
N GLU A 131 -5.01 -7.34 -20.96
CA GLU A 131 -3.58 -7.63 -20.78
C GLU A 131 -3.19 -7.62 -19.30
N ALA A 132 -3.69 -6.65 -18.53
CA ALA A 132 -3.46 -6.59 -17.09
C ALA A 132 -4.01 -7.84 -16.38
N LEU A 133 -5.22 -8.29 -16.74
CA LEU A 133 -5.81 -9.52 -16.18
C LEU A 133 -4.99 -10.76 -16.55
N THR A 134 -4.51 -10.85 -17.79
CA THR A 134 -3.62 -11.95 -18.23
C THR A 134 -2.32 -11.97 -17.43
N LEU A 135 -1.71 -10.80 -17.22
CA LEU A 135 -0.50 -10.67 -16.40
C LEU A 135 -0.77 -11.06 -14.93
N PHE A 136 -1.91 -10.65 -14.37
CA PHE A 136 -2.33 -11.05 -13.02
C PHE A 136 -2.46 -12.59 -12.91
N VAL A 137 -3.14 -13.23 -13.87
CA VAL A 137 -3.30 -14.69 -13.88
C VAL A 137 -1.94 -15.39 -13.98
N ALA A 138 -1.03 -14.91 -14.83
CA ALA A 138 0.32 -15.46 -14.94
C ALA A 138 1.09 -15.36 -13.61
N LEU A 139 1.05 -14.21 -12.95
CA LEU A 139 1.68 -14.01 -11.62
C LEU A 139 1.02 -14.89 -10.55
N ALA A 140 -0.29 -15.05 -10.58
CA ALA A 140 -1.02 -15.93 -9.66
C ALA A 140 -0.63 -17.40 -9.83
N LEU A 141 -0.48 -17.87 -11.07
CA LEU A 141 -0.03 -19.24 -11.36
C LEU A 141 1.40 -19.47 -10.86
N ILE A 142 2.30 -18.49 -11.03
CA ILE A 142 3.65 -18.57 -10.46
C ILE A 142 3.58 -18.64 -8.93
N ALA A 143 2.75 -17.80 -8.28
CA ALA A 143 2.58 -17.82 -6.83
C ALA A 143 2.05 -19.18 -6.32
N ILE A 144 1.09 -19.77 -7.03
CA ILE A 144 0.56 -21.12 -6.73
C ILE A 144 1.67 -22.16 -6.85
N GLY A 145 2.49 -22.11 -7.92
CA GLY A 145 3.63 -23.01 -8.09
C GLY A 145 4.66 -22.89 -6.96
N LEU A 146 4.98 -21.66 -6.52
CA LEU A 146 5.85 -21.42 -5.38
C LEU A 146 5.25 -21.97 -4.06
N ALA A 147 3.96 -21.72 -3.82
CA ALA A 147 3.27 -22.22 -2.64
C ALA A 147 3.21 -23.77 -2.61
N ALA A 148 3.07 -24.41 -3.77
CA ALA A 148 3.06 -25.87 -3.89
C ALA A 148 4.41 -26.53 -3.48
N MET A 149 5.52 -25.78 -3.49
CA MET A 149 6.83 -26.23 -3.01
C MET A 149 6.95 -26.24 -1.48
N LEU A 150 6.02 -25.59 -0.77
CA LEU A 150 6.02 -25.49 0.69
C LEU A 150 5.31 -26.70 1.32
N ASN A 151 5.47 -26.86 2.65
CA ASN A 151 4.77 -27.85 3.43
C ASN A 151 3.24 -27.56 3.54
N ARG A 152 2.46 -28.56 3.94
CA ARG A 152 0.99 -28.45 4.03
C ARG A 152 0.48 -27.31 4.92
N PRO A 153 1.01 -27.07 6.13
CA PRO A 153 0.57 -25.94 6.96
C PRO A 153 0.75 -24.59 6.23
N ALA A 154 1.89 -24.38 5.59
CA ALA A 154 2.15 -23.15 4.82
C ALA A 154 1.22 -23.03 3.58
N GLN A 155 0.92 -24.13 2.90
CA GLN A 155 -0.05 -24.17 1.77
C GLN A 155 -1.45 -23.74 2.21
N VAL A 156 -1.92 -24.22 3.36
CA VAL A 156 -3.25 -23.81 3.90
C VAL A 156 -3.26 -22.30 4.17
N LEU A 157 -2.21 -21.76 4.79
CA LEU A 157 -2.09 -20.33 5.04
C LEU A 157 -1.96 -19.53 3.73
N ALA A 158 -1.33 -20.09 2.68
CA ALA A 158 -1.24 -19.46 1.37
C ALA A 158 -2.62 -19.22 0.74
N VAL A 159 -3.57 -20.14 0.92
CA VAL A 159 -4.96 -19.96 0.46
C VAL A 159 -5.62 -18.76 1.14
N VAL A 160 -5.43 -18.61 2.46
CA VAL A 160 -5.95 -17.46 3.20
C VAL A 160 -5.29 -16.15 2.73
N GLY A 161 -3.96 -16.15 2.54
CA GLY A 161 -3.22 -15.00 2.02
C GLY A 161 -3.67 -14.58 0.62
N ALA A 162 -3.95 -15.54 -0.26
CA ALA A 162 -4.53 -15.29 -1.58
C ALA A 162 -5.91 -14.63 -1.46
N GLY A 163 -6.77 -15.12 -0.55
CA GLY A 163 -8.06 -14.52 -0.25
C GLY A 163 -7.95 -13.07 0.21
N LEU A 164 -7.05 -12.77 1.15
CA LEU A 164 -6.77 -11.41 1.62
C LEU A 164 -6.32 -10.48 0.47
N THR A 165 -5.43 -10.97 -0.40
CA THR A 165 -4.92 -10.20 -1.54
C THR A 165 -6.02 -9.90 -2.56
N LEU A 166 -6.91 -10.86 -2.82
CA LEU A 166 -8.02 -10.70 -3.76
C LEU A 166 -9.08 -9.73 -3.22
N VAL A 167 -9.37 -9.78 -1.92
CA VAL A 167 -10.45 -9.02 -1.29
C VAL A 167 -10.03 -7.57 -1.02
N TYR A 168 -8.75 -7.32 -0.72
CA TYR A 168 -8.25 -6.00 -0.33
C TYR A 168 -8.65 -4.84 -1.28
N PRO A 169 -8.49 -4.94 -2.64
CA PRO A 169 -8.82 -3.83 -3.53
C PRO A 169 -10.29 -3.40 -3.49
N PHE A 170 -11.17 -4.30 -3.07
CA PHE A 170 -12.62 -4.05 -3.00
C PHE A 170 -13.03 -3.58 -1.60
N ILE A 171 -12.49 -4.18 -0.55
CA ILE A 171 -12.81 -3.85 0.85
C ILE A 171 -12.49 -2.39 1.21
N LYS A 172 -11.42 -1.81 0.66
CA LYS A 172 -11.04 -0.41 0.91
C LYS A 172 -12.14 0.60 0.60
N ARG A 173 -13.16 0.21 -0.17
CA ARG A 173 -14.32 1.07 -0.51
C ARG A 173 -15.39 1.07 0.58
N PHE A 174 -15.41 0.05 1.42
CA PHE A 174 -16.45 -0.15 2.44
C PHE A 174 -15.95 0.12 3.85
N VAL A 175 -14.70 -0.20 4.15
CA VAL A 175 -14.12 -0.12 5.49
C VAL A 175 -13.49 1.25 5.71
N SER A 176 -13.66 1.80 6.92
CA SER A 176 -13.09 3.10 7.31
C SER A 176 -11.59 3.04 7.64
N ILE A 177 -11.04 1.84 7.85
CA ILE A 177 -9.62 1.59 8.15
C ILE A 177 -9.05 0.58 7.13
N PRO A 178 -8.94 0.94 5.83
CA PRO A 178 -8.43 0.03 4.81
C PRO A 178 -6.97 -0.37 5.06
N GLN A 179 -6.19 0.46 5.77
CA GLN A 179 -4.81 0.21 6.16
C GLN A 179 -4.64 -1.04 7.02
N PHE A 180 -5.64 -1.36 7.85
CA PHE A 180 -5.62 -2.58 8.66
C PHE A 180 -5.70 -3.84 7.79
N VAL A 181 -6.59 -3.83 6.78
CA VAL A 181 -6.73 -4.94 5.84
C VAL A 181 -5.48 -5.09 4.96
N LEU A 182 -4.89 -3.95 4.54
CA LEU A 182 -3.60 -3.93 3.86
C LEU A 182 -2.51 -4.55 4.73
N GLY A 183 -2.42 -4.13 5.99
CA GLY A 183 -1.45 -4.65 6.95
C GLY A 183 -1.60 -6.16 7.18
N ALA A 184 -2.83 -6.66 7.26
CA ALA A 184 -3.08 -8.09 7.36
C ALA A 184 -2.61 -8.84 6.11
N ALA A 185 -2.90 -8.34 4.91
CA ALA A 185 -2.45 -8.94 3.66
C ALA A 185 -0.91 -8.90 3.52
N PHE A 186 -0.27 -7.80 3.90
CA PHE A 186 1.18 -7.61 3.81
C PHE A 186 1.94 -8.44 4.85
N GLY A 187 1.43 -8.51 6.08
CA GLY A 187 2.03 -9.30 7.15
C GLY A 187 1.79 -10.80 7.04
N TRP A 188 0.88 -11.26 6.16
CA TRP A 188 0.46 -12.66 6.11
C TRP A 188 1.58 -13.64 5.75
N ALA A 189 2.63 -13.18 5.08
CA ALA A 189 3.83 -13.97 4.84
C ALA A 189 4.53 -14.42 6.13
N VAL A 190 4.34 -13.71 7.26
CA VAL A 190 4.96 -14.03 8.55
C VAL A 190 4.49 -15.38 9.11
N PRO A 191 3.18 -15.62 9.38
CA PRO A 191 2.75 -16.94 9.87
C PRO A 191 3.01 -18.05 8.85
N MET A 192 3.00 -17.75 7.54
CA MET A 192 3.39 -18.70 6.50
C MET A 192 4.87 -19.09 6.61
N ALA A 193 5.77 -18.13 6.87
CA ALA A 193 7.20 -18.38 7.00
C ALA A 193 7.49 -19.27 8.23
N PHE A 194 6.85 -19.00 9.36
CA PHE A 194 6.93 -19.88 10.53
C PHE A 194 6.42 -21.28 10.21
N ALA A 195 5.24 -21.39 9.60
CA ALA A 195 4.67 -22.70 9.24
C ALA A 195 5.58 -23.48 8.27
N ALA A 196 6.20 -22.78 7.31
CA ALA A 196 7.11 -23.42 6.35
C ALA A 196 8.40 -23.93 7.01
N GLN A 197 8.95 -23.20 7.99
CA GLN A 197 10.19 -23.56 8.66
C GLN A 197 9.99 -24.59 9.78
N THR A 198 8.90 -24.45 10.57
CA THR A 198 8.71 -25.21 11.81
C THR A 198 7.57 -26.22 11.77
N GLY A 199 6.77 -26.23 10.69
CA GLY A 199 5.58 -27.04 10.56
C GLY A 199 4.34 -26.51 11.30
N GLY A 200 4.44 -25.32 11.95
CA GLY A 200 3.33 -24.73 12.71
C GLY A 200 3.41 -23.23 12.86
N THR A 201 2.44 -22.65 13.57
CA THR A 201 2.37 -21.21 13.85
C THR A 201 2.38 -20.99 15.37
N PRO A 202 3.54 -20.96 16.03
CA PRO A 202 3.65 -20.68 17.45
C PRO A 202 3.16 -19.26 17.79
N GLN A 203 2.95 -18.95 19.06
CA GLN A 203 2.51 -17.62 19.52
C GLN A 203 3.41 -16.50 19.01
N LEU A 204 4.73 -16.75 18.94
CA LEU A 204 5.70 -15.81 18.40
C LEU A 204 5.40 -15.42 16.93
N ALA A 205 4.94 -16.37 16.10
CA ALA A 205 4.53 -16.07 14.72
C ALA A 205 3.42 -15.02 14.66
N TRP A 206 2.44 -15.14 15.54
CA TRP A 206 1.31 -14.20 15.59
C TRP A 206 1.72 -12.85 16.19
N LEU A 207 2.66 -12.82 17.12
CA LEU A 207 3.22 -11.57 17.65
C LEU A 207 4.00 -10.81 16.57
N VAL A 208 4.85 -11.50 15.79
CA VAL A 208 5.60 -10.90 14.67
C VAL A 208 4.63 -10.43 13.58
N PHE A 209 3.57 -11.21 13.28
CA PHE A 209 2.51 -10.81 12.35
C PHE A 209 1.79 -9.55 12.82
N GLY A 210 1.35 -9.49 14.08
CA GLY A 210 0.70 -8.32 14.65
C GLY A 210 1.59 -7.07 14.61
N THR A 211 2.90 -7.25 14.87
CA THR A 211 3.89 -6.17 14.75
C THR A 211 4.01 -5.66 13.32
N ALA A 212 4.08 -6.56 12.33
CA ALA A 212 4.12 -6.21 10.92
C ALA A 212 2.83 -5.49 10.47
N LEU A 213 1.68 -5.94 10.97
CA LEU A 213 0.38 -5.31 10.69
C LEU A 213 0.33 -3.88 11.24
N ILE A 214 0.71 -3.66 12.52
CA ILE A 214 0.76 -2.33 13.14
C ILE A 214 1.73 -1.44 12.35
N TRP A 215 2.90 -1.96 12.00
CA TRP A 215 3.86 -1.22 11.19
C TRP A 215 3.29 -0.82 9.82
N ALA A 216 2.53 -1.71 9.18
CA ALA A 216 1.85 -1.40 7.93
C ALA A 216 0.84 -0.25 8.09
N VAL A 217 0.06 -0.23 9.17
CA VAL A 217 -0.86 0.88 9.47
C VAL A 217 -0.09 2.18 9.67
N ILE A 218 1.06 2.16 10.36
CA ILE A 218 1.90 3.33 10.59
C ILE A 218 2.36 3.95 9.26
N TYR A 219 3.07 3.16 8.43
CA TYR A 219 3.64 3.74 7.21
C TYR A 219 2.58 4.09 6.17
N ASP A 220 1.49 3.32 6.08
CA ASP A 220 0.43 3.61 5.13
C ASP A 220 -0.44 4.80 5.59
N THR A 221 -0.48 5.10 6.91
CA THR A 221 -1.10 6.34 7.40
C THR A 221 -0.27 7.56 6.97
N PHE A 222 1.07 7.52 7.07
CA PHE A 222 1.92 8.58 6.50
C PHE A 222 1.67 8.76 5.00
N TYR A 223 1.50 7.66 4.27
CA TYR A 223 1.16 7.73 2.85
C TYR A 223 -0.23 8.32 2.60
N ALA A 224 -1.23 7.93 3.38
CA ALA A 224 -2.57 8.48 3.30
C ALA A 224 -2.64 9.98 3.65
N MET A 225 -1.73 10.49 4.48
CA MET A 225 -1.62 11.94 4.74
C MET A 225 -1.20 12.73 3.50
N VAL A 226 -0.49 12.11 2.54
CA VAL A 226 -0.12 12.73 1.25
C VAL A 226 -1.35 12.97 0.39
N ASP A 227 -2.27 12.00 0.37
CA ASP A 227 -3.42 11.98 -0.52
C ASP A 227 -4.71 12.57 0.13
N ARG A 228 -4.65 13.03 1.40
CA ARG A 228 -5.82 13.42 2.20
C ARG A 228 -6.77 14.37 1.48
N GLU A 229 -6.24 15.42 0.85
CA GLU A 229 -7.09 16.42 0.17
C GLU A 229 -7.80 15.84 -1.06
N ASP A 230 -7.14 14.97 -1.81
CA ASP A 230 -7.71 14.34 -3.00
C ASP A 230 -8.69 13.23 -2.61
N ASP A 231 -8.36 12.44 -1.58
CA ASP A 231 -9.23 11.40 -1.04
C ASP A 231 -10.58 11.99 -0.54
N LEU A 232 -10.55 13.16 0.10
CA LEU A 232 -11.76 13.88 0.52
C LEU A 232 -12.64 14.29 -0.67
N LYS A 233 -12.05 14.74 -1.78
CA LYS A 233 -12.78 15.15 -2.99
C LYS A 233 -13.47 13.98 -3.68
N VAL A 234 -12.84 12.79 -3.69
CA VAL A 234 -13.38 11.61 -4.36
C VAL A 234 -14.15 10.67 -3.41
N GLY A 235 -14.25 11.01 -2.12
CA GLY A 235 -14.99 10.23 -1.12
C GLY A 235 -14.32 8.92 -0.72
N VAL A 236 -12.99 8.79 -0.88
CA VAL A 236 -12.21 7.63 -0.45
C VAL A 236 -11.97 7.71 1.06
N LYS A 237 -12.07 6.55 1.73
CA LYS A 237 -11.82 6.44 3.17
C LYS A 237 -10.36 6.09 3.43
N SER A 238 -9.75 6.74 4.44
CA SER A 238 -8.39 6.44 4.89
C SER A 238 -8.19 6.74 6.37
N THR A 239 -7.16 6.16 6.98
CA THR A 239 -6.78 6.46 8.37
C THR A 239 -6.42 7.93 8.56
N ALA A 240 -5.83 8.59 7.56
CA ALA A 240 -5.52 10.01 7.62
C ALA A 240 -6.79 10.87 7.72
N ILE A 241 -7.87 10.49 7.03
CA ILE A 241 -9.18 11.16 7.14
C ILE A 241 -9.83 10.84 8.48
N LEU A 242 -9.81 9.57 8.89
CA LEU A 242 -10.44 9.12 10.13
C LEU A 242 -9.82 9.77 11.37
N PHE A 243 -8.50 9.89 11.40
CA PHE A 243 -7.78 10.45 12.56
C PHE A 243 -7.75 11.99 12.54
N GLY A 244 -7.97 12.61 11.38
CA GLY A 244 -7.98 14.07 11.26
C GLY A 244 -6.69 14.68 11.83
N ASP A 245 -6.83 15.66 12.72
CA ASP A 245 -5.68 16.35 13.36
C ASP A 245 -4.98 15.50 14.43
N ALA A 246 -5.59 14.38 14.85
CA ALA A 246 -4.98 13.44 15.80
C ALA A 246 -4.06 12.41 15.11
N ASP A 247 -3.87 12.47 13.79
CA ASP A 247 -3.11 11.50 13.00
C ASP A 247 -1.70 11.20 13.56
N LEU A 248 -0.89 12.21 13.82
CA LEU A 248 0.46 12.03 14.36
C LEU A 248 0.44 11.48 15.80
N PHE A 249 -0.55 11.86 16.61
CA PHE A 249 -0.72 11.31 17.96
C PHE A 249 -1.06 9.82 17.89
N VAL A 250 -1.98 9.43 17.01
CA VAL A 250 -2.34 8.02 16.81
C VAL A 250 -1.16 7.21 16.25
N ILE A 251 -0.44 7.76 15.25
CA ILE A 251 0.79 7.15 14.73
C ILE A 251 1.80 6.96 15.87
N GLY A 252 2.00 7.94 16.73
CA GLY A 252 2.89 7.85 17.90
C GLY A 252 2.48 6.73 18.87
N GLY A 253 1.18 6.60 19.15
CA GLY A 253 0.63 5.50 19.95
C GLY A 253 0.88 4.13 19.31
N LEU A 254 0.69 4.01 17.99
CA LEU A 254 0.98 2.78 17.23
C LEU A 254 2.47 2.46 17.21
N GLN A 255 3.35 3.47 17.09
CA GLN A 255 4.81 3.30 17.18
C GLN A 255 5.23 2.80 18.56
N LEU A 256 4.63 3.32 19.63
CA LEU A 256 4.87 2.83 20.98
C LEU A 256 4.39 1.38 21.15
N THR A 257 3.22 1.04 20.62
CA THR A 257 2.71 -0.34 20.63
C THR A 257 3.64 -1.28 19.86
N MET A 258 4.14 -0.84 18.70
CA MET A 258 5.13 -1.58 17.91
C MET A 258 6.44 -1.77 18.69
N LEU A 259 6.92 -0.75 19.39
CA LEU A 259 8.11 -0.87 20.25
C LEU A 259 7.94 -1.96 21.30
N PHE A 260 6.83 -1.95 22.06
CA PHE A 260 6.56 -3.00 23.04
C PHE A 260 6.50 -4.39 22.41
N ALA A 261 5.84 -4.49 21.24
CA ALA A 261 5.79 -5.77 20.51
C ALA A 261 7.20 -6.24 20.08
N LEU A 262 8.07 -5.34 19.60
CA LEU A 262 9.46 -5.70 19.28
C LEU A 262 10.23 -6.14 20.53
N LEU A 263 10.06 -5.49 21.68
CA LEU A 263 10.68 -5.92 22.93
C LEU A 263 10.21 -7.33 23.34
N PHE A 264 8.91 -7.63 23.21
CA PHE A 264 8.37 -8.97 23.49
C PHE A 264 8.88 -10.02 22.49
N ILE A 265 9.00 -9.67 21.19
CA ILE A 265 9.62 -10.56 20.19
C ILE A 265 11.05 -10.92 20.62
N GLY A 266 11.85 -9.93 21.02
CA GLY A 266 13.21 -10.16 21.49
C GLY A 266 13.26 -11.10 22.69
N SER A 267 12.37 -10.91 23.66
CA SER A 267 12.25 -11.78 24.84
C SER A 267 11.79 -13.19 24.50
N MET A 268 10.77 -13.36 23.65
CA MET A 268 10.24 -14.68 23.28
C MET A 268 11.17 -15.47 22.35
N ALA A 269 11.95 -14.78 21.54
CA ALA A 269 12.94 -15.39 20.62
C ALA A 269 14.34 -15.44 21.23
N GLU A 270 14.49 -15.11 22.53
CA GLU A 270 15.76 -15.14 23.29
C GLU A 270 16.88 -14.33 22.60
N LEU A 271 16.51 -13.19 21.97
CA LEU A 271 17.46 -12.33 21.27
C LEU A 271 18.20 -11.42 22.25
N GLY A 272 19.50 -11.17 21.99
CA GLY A 272 20.40 -10.43 22.85
C GLY A 272 20.66 -8.98 22.42
N GLY A 273 21.82 -8.45 22.83
CA GLY A 273 22.16 -7.02 22.71
C GLY A 273 22.16 -6.47 21.30
N TRP A 274 22.54 -7.23 20.29
CA TRP A 274 22.52 -6.79 18.89
C TRP A 274 21.09 -6.45 18.41
N TYR A 275 20.13 -7.30 18.78
CA TYR A 275 18.73 -7.07 18.48
C TYR A 275 18.19 -5.82 19.20
N TYR A 276 18.40 -5.73 20.52
CA TYR A 276 17.89 -4.58 21.28
C TYR A 276 18.56 -3.27 20.87
N GLY A 277 19.83 -3.30 20.45
CA GLY A 277 20.51 -2.15 19.85
C GLY A 277 19.84 -1.70 18.54
N SER A 278 19.43 -2.65 17.71
CA SER A 278 18.67 -2.33 16.47
C SER A 278 17.28 -1.77 16.76
N VAL A 279 16.59 -2.27 17.79
CA VAL A 279 15.31 -1.71 18.24
C VAL A 279 15.48 -0.26 18.72
N ALA A 280 16.54 0.04 19.47
CA ALA A 280 16.84 1.41 19.88
C ALA A 280 17.07 2.36 18.70
N LEU A 281 17.80 1.92 17.66
CA LEU A 281 17.95 2.67 16.41
C LEU A 281 16.62 2.85 15.67
N ALA A 282 15.76 1.84 15.66
CA ALA A 282 14.42 1.94 15.07
C ALA A 282 13.56 3.00 15.78
N VAL A 283 13.66 3.10 17.13
CA VAL A 283 12.95 4.14 17.91
C VAL A 283 13.42 5.54 17.54
N ILE A 284 14.74 5.74 17.38
CA ILE A 284 15.29 7.03 16.93
C ILE A 284 14.70 7.41 15.56
N LEU A 285 14.62 6.45 14.64
CA LEU A 285 14.06 6.68 13.32
C LEU A 285 12.55 6.94 13.35
N MET A 286 11.80 6.28 14.24
CA MET A 286 10.39 6.57 14.49
C MET A 286 10.20 8.03 14.97
N GLY A 287 11.02 8.49 15.91
CA GLY A 287 11.04 9.89 16.38
C GLY A 287 11.36 10.87 15.26
N TYR A 288 12.32 10.52 14.38
CA TYR A 288 12.63 11.32 13.19
C TYR A 288 11.44 11.43 12.24
N HIS A 289 10.67 10.34 12.02
CA HIS A 289 9.47 10.38 11.16
C HIS A 289 8.39 11.29 11.76
N GLN A 290 8.19 11.30 13.08
CA GLN A 290 7.28 12.22 13.76
C GLN A 290 7.71 13.67 13.56
N TRP A 291 9.00 13.95 13.76
CA TRP A 291 9.55 15.29 13.53
C TRP A 291 9.40 15.75 12.09
N LEU A 292 9.67 14.86 11.12
CA LEU A 292 9.57 15.14 9.69
C LEU A 292 8.13 15.48 9.27
N ALA A 293 7.17 14.70 9.75
CA ALA A 293 5.76 14.84 9.40
C ALA A 293 4.99 15.90 10.22
N ARG A 294 5.63 16.56 11.21
CA ARG A 294 4.97 17.49 12.17
C ARG A 294 4.16 18.61 11.52
N GLU A 295 4.58 19.07 10.35
CA GLU A 295 3.88 20.13 9.60
C GLU A 295 2.86 19.58 8.59
N ARG A 296 2.71 18.25 8.51
CA ARG A 296 1.79 17.54 7.58
C ARG A 296 1.95 17.91 6.11
N LYS A 297 3.12 18.47 5.71
CA LYS A 297 3.40 18.75 4.30
C LYS A 297 3.45 17.43 3.50
N PRO A 298 2.74 17.31 2.37
CA PRO A 298 2.68 16.07 1.59
C PRO A 298 4.05 15.47 1.26
N ALA A 299 5.02 16.29 0.84
CA ALA A 299 6.37 15.83 0.55
C ALA A 299 7.08 15.24 1.78
N ALA A 300 6.91 15.85 2.98
CA ALA A 300 7.51 15.36 4.21
C ALA A 300 6.85 14.06 4.68
N CYS A 301 5.53 13.95 4.59
CA CYS A 301 4.80 12.71 4.88
C CYS A 301 5.20 11.58 3.91
N PHE A 302 5.39 11.89 2.62
CA PHE A 302 5.89 10.94 1.65
C PHE A 302 7.31 10.46 1.96
N HIS A 303 8.20 11.36 2.38
CA HIS A 303 9.54 10.98 2.85
C HIS A 303 9.48 10.11 4.10
N ALA A 304 8.60 10.40 5.07
CA ALA A 304 8.39 9.55 6.24
C ALA A 304 7.93 8.15 5.84
N PHE A 305 6.98 8.04 4.89
CA PHE A 305 6.55 6.77 4.31
C PHE A 305 7.72 6.01 3.67
N LEU A 306 8.50 6.66 2.79
CA LEU A 306 9.62 6.00 2.12
C LEU A 306 10.67 5.53 3.13
N ASN A 307 11.01 6.35 4.13
CA ASN A 307 12.04 6.03 5.12
C ASN A 307 11.62 4.91 6.08
N ASN A 308 10.33 4.55 6.15
CA ASN A 308 9.88 3.46 7.02
C ASN A 308 10.54 2.11 6.69
N HIS A 309 10.93 1.87 5.42
CA HIS A 309 11.61 0.62 5.09
C HIS A 309 12.94 0.43 5.86
N TYR A 310 13.62 1.53 6.27
CA TYR A 310 14.83 1.44 7.08
C TYR A 310 14.56 0.88 8.48
N ILE A 311 13.38 1.11 9.07
CA ILE A 311 12.99 0.46 10.33
C ILE A 311 13.02 -1.05 10.17
N GLY A 312 12.37 -1.56 9.10
CA GLY A 312 12.34 -2.98 8.81
C GLY A 312 13.72 -3.58 8.59
N MET A 313 14.57 -2.87 7.84
CA MET A 313 15.94 -3.24 7.56
C MET A 313 16.81 -3.30 8.84
N ILE A 314 16.74 -2.26 9.67
CA ILE A 314 17.53 -2.16 10.90
C ILE A 314 17.18 -3.30 11.86
N VAL A 315 15.89 -3.58 12.05
CA VAL A 315 15.45 -4.71 12.89
C VAL A 315 15.94 -6.04 12.31
N PHE A 316 15.86 -6.25 10.99
CA PHE A 316 16.39 -7.45 10.34
C PHE A 316 17.88 -7.61 10.53
N ILE A 317 18.65 -6.54 10.33
CA ILE A 317 20.12 -6.57 10.58
C ILE A 317 20.40 -6.96 12.05
N GLY A 318 19.66 -6.40 13.01
CA GLY A 318 19.80 -6.76 14.41
C GLY A 318 19.53 -8.25 14.70
N ILE A 319 18.50 -8.82 14.05
CA ILE A 319 18.20 -10.27 14.13
C ILE A 319 19.36 -11.08 13.57
N VAL A 320 19.85 -10.76 12.38
CA VAL A 320 20.97 -11.46 11.73
C VAL A 320 22.24 -11.39 12.57
N LEU A 321 22.62 -10.18 13.03
CA LEU A 321 23.80 -9.99 13.89
C LEU A 321 23.67 -10.79 15.20
N ASN A 322 22.47 -10.84 15.77
CA ASN A 322 22.24 -11.60 16.99
C ASN A 322 22.54 -13.09 16.78
N TYR A 323 21.96 -13.73 15.77
CA TYR A 323 22.20 -15.14 15.49
C TYR A 323 23.64 -15.43 15.02
N THR A 324 24.34 -14.44 14.45
CA THR A 324 25.72 -14.60 13.98
C THR A 324 26.73 -14.51 15.13
N PHE A 325 26.53 -13.58 16.08
CA PHE A 325 27.52 -13.25 17.09
C PHE A 325 27.14 -13.63 18.52
N THR A 326 25.91 -14.04 18.76
CA THR A 326 25.47 -14.53 20.06
C THR A 326 25.27 -16.05 19.94
N PRO A 327 26.10 -16.88 20.59
CA PRO A 327 25.90 -18.33 20.59
C PRO A 327 24.49 -18.65 21.10
N VAL A 328 23.74 -19.44 20.36
CA VAL A 328 22.48 -20.03 20.87
C VAL A 328 22.91 -21.02 21.98
N PRO A 329 22.36 -20.91 23.19
CA PRO A 329 22.69 -21.81 24.29
C PRO A 329 22.34 -23.26 24.00
#